data_c2232467f8316748278f5c47a05e5573
#
_entry.id   c2232467f8316748278f5c47a05e5573
#
_cell.length_a   1.000
_cell.length_b   1.000
_cell.length_c   1.000
_cell.angle_alpha   90.00
_cell.angle_beta   90.00
_cell.angle_gamma   90.00
#
_symmetry.space_group_name_H-M   'P 1'
#
loop_
_entity.id
_entity.type
_entity.pdbx_description
1 polymer ?
#
loop_
_entity_poly.entity_id
_entity_poly.type
_entity_poly.pdbx_seq_one_letter_code
_entity_poly.pdbx_strand_id
1 'polypeptide(L)'
;MNTATIVWLVVLVALFALFLLTLRRLSVLMARTRDLERYQKLVRQLDRRLGEVADPFVIQLDEIRRRSGDPRTLGTALPAVQETLGAISAEGRAAKVPHGLSREAVAFTVELDRAVRAGELVGHGLDALLADRGGRDLEAHTSLKRGALNLRHAREAATRLAGEIAALRPADLLERVDQPAPRTAGAALPTYTVDDEADDAR
;
A
#
# COMPACT_ATOMS: atom_id res chain seq x y z
N MET A 1 6.05 11.23 -65.91
CA MET A 1 6.69 10.78 -64.66
C MET A 1 7.17 9.35 -64.88
N ASN A 2 8.48 9.11 -64.73
CA ASN A 2 9.03 7.77 -64.97
C ASN A 2 8.54 6.81 -63.85
N THR A 3 8.17 5.58 -64.22
CA THR A 3 7.75 4.54 -63.27
C THR A 3 8.74 4.33 -62.13
N ALA A 4 10.04 4.48 -62.41
CA ALA A 4 11.10 4.46 -61.40
C ALA A 4 10.94 5.56 -60.33
N THR A 5 10.54 6.77 -60.69
CA THR A 5 10.35 7.89 -59.76
C THR A 5 9.19 7.63 -58.82
N ILE A 6 8.11 7.01 -59.30
CA ILE A 6 6.94 6.65 -58.49
C ILE A 6 7.32 5.56 -57.49
N VAL A 7 8.07 4.54 -57.92
CA VAL A 7 8.54 3.47 -57.02
C VAL A 7 9.43 4.03 -55.91
N TRP A 8 10.38 4.89 -56.23
CA TRP A 8 11.23 5.52 -55.21
C TRP A 8 10.45 6.39 -54.22
N LEU A 9 9.44 7.12 -54.68
CA LEU A 9 8.58 7.92 -53.80
C LEU A 9 7.79 7.05 -52.84
N VAL A 10 7.24 5.93 -53.30
CA VAL A 10 6.50 4.97 -52.47
C VAL A 10 7.41 4.35 -51.40
N VAL A 11 8.63 3.95 -51.76
CA VAL A 11 9.62 3.41 -50.83
C VAL A 11 9.99 4.43 -49.75
N LEU A 12 10.21 5.68 -50.14
CA LEU A 12 10.56 6.76 -49.20
C LEU A 12 9.43 7.06 -48.24
N VAL A 13 8.18 7.09 -48.69
CA VAL A 13 6.99 7.27 -47.85
C VAL A 13 6.83 6.08 -46.88
N ALA A 14 7.04 4.84 -47.35
CA ALA A 14 6.98 3.66 -46.50
C ALA A 14 8.06 3.67 -45.38
N LEU A 15 9.30 4.04 -45.72
CA LEU A 15 10.38 4.19 -44.77
C LEU A 15 10.10 5.29 -43.75
N PHE A 16 9.57 6.43 -44.21
CA PHE A 16 9.19 7.53 -43.32
C PHE A 16 8.05 7.13 -42.37
N ALA A 17 7.03 6.42 -42.86
CA ALA A 17 5.94 5.89 -42.02
C ALA A 17 6.46 4.89 -40.98
N LEU A 18 7.36 3.98 -41.36
CA LEU A 18 8.01 3.04 -40.46
C LEU A 18 8.82 3.77 -39.37
N PHE A 19 9.56 4.80 -39.77
CA PHE A 19 10.34 5.64 -38.86
C PHE A 19 9.42 6.35 -37.82
N LEU A 20 8.32 6.94 -38.28
CA LEU A 20 7.35 7.58 -37.38
C LEU A 20 6.71 6.57 -36.40
N LEU A 21 6.39 5.36 -36.86
CA LEU A 21 5.87 4.28 -36.01
C LEU A 21 6.87 3.85 -34.93
N THR A 22 8.16 3.73 -35.31
CA THR A 22 9.20 3.37 -34.33
C THR A 22 9.44 4.48 -33.33
N LEU A 23 9.46 5.75 -33.75
CA LEU A 23 9.55 6.89 -32.82
C LEU A 23 8.37 6.95 -31.87
N ARG A 24 7.15 6.71 -32.34
CA ARG A 24 5.95 6.68 -31.51
C ARG A 24 6.02 5.54 -30.47
N ARG A 25 6.47 4.35 -30.85
CA ARG A 25 6.67 3.24 -29.92
C ARG A 25 7.72 3.56 -28.85
N LEU A 26 8.84 4.13 -29.26
CA LEU A 26 9.91 4.55 -28.32
C LEU A 26 9.41 5.61 -27.33
N SER A 27 8.66 6.60 -27.78
CA SER A 27 8.13 7.64 -26.90
C SER A 27 7.16 7.08 -25.84
N VAL A 28 6.31 6.12 -26.21
CA VAL A 28 5.40 5.44 -25.27
C VAL A 28 6.17 4.61 -24.26
N LEU A 29 7.22 3.88 -24.68
CA LEU A 29 8.07 3.11 -23.78
C LEU A 29 8.80 4.00 -22.77
N MET A 30 9.38 5.11 -23.23
CA MET A 30 10.05 6.08 -22.34
C MET A 30 9.07 6.72 -21.34
N ALA A 31 7.84 7.01 -21.76
CA ALA A 31 6.83 7.54 -20.86
C ALA A 31 6.48 6.52 -19.75
N ARG A 32 6.26 5.25 -20.11
CA ARG A 32 5.97 4.17 -19.15
C ARG A 32 7.12 3.94 -18.17
N THR A 33 8.37 3.97 -18.64
CA THR A 33 9.56 3.84 -17.77
C THR A 33 9.61 4.97 -16.74
N ARG A 34 9.39 6.21 -17.16
CA ARG A 34 9.36 7.36 -16.27
C ARG A 34 8.22 7.29 -15.25
N ASP A 35 7.04 6.83 -15.65
CA ASP A 35 5.90 6.68 -14.74
C ASP A 35 6.18 5.58 -13.70
N LEU A 36 6.81 4.47 -14.09
CA LEU A 36 7.26 3.42 -13.17
C LEU A 36 8.29 3.95 -12.16
N GLU A 37 9.34 4.62 -12.63
CA GLU A 37 10.38 5.18 -11.78
C GLU A 37 9.84 6.19 -10.75
N ARG A 38 8.91 7.06 -11.18
CA ARG A 38 8.24 8.01 -10.30
C ARG A 38 7.43 7.30 -9.22
N TYR A 39 6.68 6.28 -9.62
CA TYR A 39 5.88 5.50 -8.68
C TYR A 39 6.76 4.73 -7.69
N GLN A 40 7.83 4.08 -8.14
CA GLN A 40 8.80 3.40 -7.28
C GLN A 40 9.45 4.36 -6.27
N LYS A 41 9.80 5.58 -6.73
CA LYS A 41 10.34 6.62 -5.84
C LYS A 41 9.33 7.03 -4.77
N LEU A 42 8.07 7.23 -5.16
CA LEU A 42 7.00 7.57 -4.22
C LEU A 42 6.78 6.46 -3.20
N VAL A 43 6.65 5.20 -3.63
CA VAL A 43 6.44 4.06 -2.73
C VAL A 43 7.59 3.93 -1.72
N ARG A 44 8.85 4.06 -2.16
CA ARG A 44 10.01 4.06 -1.25
C ARG A 44 9.98 5.23 -0.26
N GLN A 45 9.52 6.39 -0.69
CA GLN A 45 9.38 7.55 0.21
C GLN A 45 8.30 7.31 1.25
N LEU A 46 7.13 6.77 0.86
CA LEU A 46 6.04 6.44 1.76
C LEU A 46 6.45 5.35 2.77
N ASP A 47 7.12 4.29 2.30
CA ASP A 47 7.63 3.22 3.15
C ASP A 47 8.63 3.75 4.19
N ARG A 48 9.58 4.62 3.79
CA ARG A 48 10.52 5.24 4.72
C ARG A 48 9.80 6.08 5.77
N ARG A 49 8.87 6.96 5.35
CA ARG A 49 8.09 7.80 6.27
C ARG A 49 7.25 6.97 7.23
N LEU A 50 6.65 5.88 6.74
CA LEU A 50 5.93 4.95 7.60
C LEU A 50 6.86 4.35 8.66
N GLY A 51 8.08 3.94 8.29
CA GLY A 51 9.07 3.43 9.24
C GLY A 51 9.49 4.47 10.27
N GLU A 52 9.78 5.71 9.84
CA GLU A 52 10.17 6.80 10.73
C GLU A 52 9.13 7.10 11.82
N VAL A 53 7.84 6.83 11.54
CA VAL A 53 6.75 7.06 12.49
C VAL A 53 6.37 5.78 13.25
N ALA A 54 6.22 4.66 12.56
CA ALA A 54 5.71 3.43 13.15
C ALA A 54 6.74 2.75 14.08
N ASP A 55 8.02 2.72 13.69
CA ASP A 55 9.03 1.97 14.43
C ASP A 55 9.25 2.52 15.86
N PRO A 56 9.48 3.84 16.07
CA PRO A 56 9.61 4.41 17.42
C PRO A 56 8.29 4.32 18.22
N PHE A 57 7.15 4.45 17.53
CA PHE A 57 5.85 4.37 18.18
C PHE A 57 5.55 2.96 18.72
N VAL A 58 5.90 1.91 17.96
CA VAL A 58 5.77 0.52 18.42
C VAL A 58 6.68 0.24 19.62
N ILE A 59 7.89 0.80 19.67
CA ILE A 59 8.79 0.67 20.83
C ILE A 59 8.15 1.29 22.08
N GLN A 60 7.63 2.50 21.97
CA GLN A 60 6.93 3.16 23.09
C GLN A 60 5.69 2.38 23.57
N LEU A 61 4.92 1.80 22.63
CA LEU A 61 3.80 0.93 22.96
C LEU A 61 4.24 -0.32 23.73
N ASP A 62 5.34 -0.94 23.35
CA ASP A 62 5.88 -2.11 24.04
C ASP A 62 6.40 -1.75 25.45
N GLU A 63 6.95 -0.56 25.64
CA GLU A 63 7.35 -0.05 26.98
C GLU A 63 6.15 0.12 27.91
N ILE A 64 5.05 0.72 27.42
CA ILE A 64 3.82 0.84 28.21
C ILE A 64 3.25 -0.54 28.56
N ARG A 65 3.23 -1.45 27.61
CA ARG A 65 2.77 -2.83 27.85
C ARG A 65 3.59 -3.56 28.91
N ARG A 66 4.89 -3.27 29.00
CA ARG A 66 5.79 -3.80 30.03
C ARG A 66 5.71 -3.03 31.34
N ARG A 67 4.82 -2.03 31.45
CA ARG A 67 4.67 -1.12 32.60
C ARG A 67 5.92 -0.30 32.90
N SER A 68 6.80 -0.10 31.93
CA SER A 68 8.02 0.72 32.04
C SER A 68 7.85 2.12 31.43
N GLY A 69 6.79 2.37 30.65
CA GLY A 69 6.50 3.64 29.99
C GLY A 69 5.31 4.38 30.62
N ASP A 70 5.28 5.70 30.43
CA ASP A 70 4.15 6.56 30.86
C ASP A 70 3.10 6.68 29.76
N PRO A 71 1.85 6.19 29.98
CA PRO A 71 0.76 6.29 29.00
C PRO A 71 0.42 7.73 28.59
N ARG A 72 0.66 8.72 29.47
CA ARG A 72 0.36 10.13 29.18
C ARG A 72 1.29 10.69 28.10
N THR A 73 2.56 10.32 28.13
CA THR A 73 3.54 10.71 27.11
C THR A 73 3.12 10.19 25.73
N LEU A 74 2.69 8.92 25.67
CA LEU A 74 2.19 8.35 24.41
C LEU A 74 0.90 9.03 23.95
N GLY A 75 -0.03 9.32 24.89
CA GLY A 75 -1.28 10.03 24.58
C GLY A 75 -1.04 11.42 23.96
N THR A 76 0.01 12.11 24.38
CA THR A 76 0.39 13.41 23.80
C THR A 76 0.98 13.27 22.39
N ALA A 77 1.72 12.20 22.10
CA ALA A 77 2.34 11.96 20.81
C ALA A 77 1.36 11.37 19.77
N LEU A 78 0.33 10.64 20.22
CA LEU A 78 -0.59 9.87 19.39
C LEU A 78 -1.29 10.70 18.28
N PRO A 79 -1.84 11.90 18.53
CA PRO A 79 -2.51 12.69 17.48
C PRO A 79 -1.59 12.99 16.30
N ALA A 80 -0.34 13.36 16.56
CA ALA A 80 0.65 13.64 15.51
C ALA A 80 1.01 12.37 14.71
N VAL A 81 1.08 11.22 15.38
CA VAL A 81 1.30 9.92 14.72
C VAL A 81 0.11 9.58 13.82
N GLN A 82 -1.12 9.70 14.32
CA GLN A 82 -2.34 9.42 13.55
C GLN A 82 -2.48 10.34 12.34
N GLU A 83 -2.22 11.63 12.49
CA GLU A 83 -2.21 12.60 11.39
C GLU A 83 -1.19 12.20 10.32
N THR A 84 0.02 11.85 10.73
CA THR A 84 1.09 11.45 9.80
C THR A 84 0.75 10.14 9.08
N LEU A 85 0.22 9.13 9.78
CA LEU A 85 -0.24 7.87 9.17
C LEU A 85 -1.38 8.14 8.17
N GLY A 86 -2.33 9.01 8.53
CA GLY A 86 -3.41 9.44 7.66
C GLY A 86 -2.92 10.14 6.39
N ALA A 87 -1.95 11.04 6.53
CA ALA A 87 -1.32 11.74 5.40
C ALA A 87 -0.59 10.77 4.46
N ILE A 88 0.16 9.81 5.01
CA ILE A 88 0.86 8.77 4.23
C ILE A 88 -0.14 7.92 3.44
N SER A 89 -1.23 7.47 4.09
CA SER A 89 -2.28 6.70 3.43
C SER A 89 -2.99 7.49 2.34
N ALA A 90 -3.35 8.75 2.59
CA ALA A 90 -3.99 9.63 1.62
C ALA A 90 -3.10 9.86 0.38
N GLU A 91 -1.80 10.10 0.58
CA GLU A 91 -0.82 10.25 -0.50
C GLU A 91 -0.69 8.97 -1.33
N GLY A 92 -0.66 7.80 -0.68
CA GLY A 92 -0.65 6.50 -1.35
C GLY A 92 -1.88 6.26 -2.22
N ARG A 93 -3.08 6.63 -1.75
CA ARG A 93 -4.34 6.52 -2.52
C ARG A 93 -4.41 7.51 -3.68
N ALA A 94 -3.86 8.71 -3.53
CA ALA A 94 -3.84 9.74 -4.57
C ALA A 94 -2.79 9.46 -5.66
N ALA A 95 -1.90 8.50 -5.45
CA ALA A 95 -0.81 8.19 -6.36
C ALA A 95 -1.33 7.71 -7.72
N LYS A 96 -0.75 8.26 -8.79
CA LYS A 96 -1.00 7.76 -10.14
C LYS A 96 -0.29 6.42 -10.34
N VAL A 97 -1.07 5.35 -10.38
CA VAL A 97 -0.57 3.98 -10.54
C VAL A 97 -0.26 3.71 -12.02
N PRO A 98 0.96 3.23 -12.36
CA PRO A 98 1.30 2.79 -13.70
C PRO A 98 0.48 1.56 -14.13
N HIS A 99 0.20 1.44 -15.43
CA HIS A 99 -0.47 0.27 -15.97
C HIS A 99 0.33 -1.01 -15.64
N GLY A 100 -0.39 -2.05 -15.22
CA GLY A 100 0.19 -3.35 -14.84
C GLY A 100 0.63 -3.46 -13.38
N LEU A 101 0.48 -2.39 -12.55
CA LEU A 101 0.81 -2.38 -11.12
C LEU A 101 -0.41 -2.24 -10.20
N SER A 102 -1.61 -2.29 -10.73
CA SER A 102 -2.84 -2.03 -9.95
C SER A 102 -2.97 -2.96 -8.74
N ARG A 103 -2.57 -4.22 -8.88
CA ARG A 103 -2.66 -5.22 -7.80
C ARG A 103 -1.71 -4.88 -6.65
N GLU A 104 -0.45 -4.62 -6.97
CA GLU A 104 0.59 -4.29 -5.99
C GLU A 104 0.31 -2.95 -5.33
N ALA A 105 -0.18 -1.97 -6.10
CA ALA A 105 -0.57 -0.66 -5.58
C ALA A 105 -1.75 -0.75 -4.60
N VAL A 106 -2.78 -1.52 -4.94
CA VAL A 106 -3.91 -1.77 -4.03
C VAL A 106 -3.43 -2.48 -2.77
N ALA A 107 -2.61 -3.53 -2.90
CA ALA A 107 -2.07 -4.24 -1.75
C ALA A 107 -1.27 -3.30 -0.84
N PHE A 108 -0.42 -2.44 -1.40
CA PHE A 108 0.36 -1.47 -0.64
C PHE A 108 -0.53 -0.45 0.10
N THR A 109 -1.53 0.12 -0.59
CA THR A 109 -2.48 1.05 0.05
C THR A 109 -3.32 0.40 1.14
N VAL A 110 -3.70 -0.86 1.00
CA VAL A 110 -4.41 -1.61 2.06
C VAL A 110 -3.56 -1.73 3.33
N GLU A 111 -2.24 -1.92 3.20
CA GLU A 111 -1.36 -1.96 4.36
C GLU A 111 -1.16 -0.57 5.00
N LEU A 112 -1.10 0.50 4.20
CA LEU A 112 -1.11 1.86 4.75
C LEU A 112 -2.40 2.16 5.54
N ASP A 113 -3.55 1.73 5.02
CA ASP A 113 -4.84 1.85 5.71
C ASP A 113 -4.92 1.00 6.97
N ARG A 114 -4.27 -0.17 6.97
CA ARG A 114 -4.14 -1.01 8.17
C ARG A 114 -3.33 -0.30 9.25
N ALA A 115 -2.25 0.41 8.88
CA ALA A 115 -1.46 1.20 9.80
C ALA A 115 -2.29 2.34 10.44
N VAL A 116 -3.13 3.03 9.66
CA VAL A 116 -4.06 4.05 10.18
C VAL A 116 -5.02 3.45 11.20
N ARG A 117 -5.71 2.36 10.86
CA ARG A 117 -6.64 1.68 11.79
C ARG A 117 -5.94 1.15 13.04
N ALA A 118 -4.67 0.73 12.91
CA ALA A 118 -3.88 0.33 14.08
C ALA A 118 -3.64 1.51 15.03
N GLY A 119 -3.36 2.70 14.50
CA GLY A 119 -3.25 3.93 15.29
C GLY A 119 -4.55 4.30 16.00
N GLU A 120 -5.70 4.13 15.35
CA GLU A 120 -7.02 4.34 15.96
C GLU A 120 -7.28 3.36 17.11
N LEU A 121 -6.95 2.06 16.93
CA LEU A 121 -7.06 1.06 17.98
C LEU A 121 -6.19 1.38 19.20
N VAL A 122 -4.99 1.91 18.98
CA VAL A 122 -4.12 2.39 20.05
C VAL A 122 -4.78 3.56 20.78
N GLY A 123 -5.40 4.50 20.05
CA GLY A 123 -6.13 5.62 20.64
C GLY A 123 -7.22 5.15 21.60
N HIS A 124 -8.08 4.26 21.14
CA HIS A 124 -9.13 3.69 22.00
C HIS A 124 -8.58 2.99 23.25
N GLY A 125 -7.47 2.25 23.11
CA GLY A 125 -6.81 1.61 24.23
C GLY A 125 -6.22 2.60 25.24
N LEU A 126 -5.60 3.68 24.77
CA LEU A 126 -5.05 4.74 25.61
C LEU A 126 -6.14 5.54 26.33
N ASP A 127 -7.21 5.90 25.62
CA ASP A 127 -8.34 6.61 26.22
C ASP A 127 -8.96 5.80 27.36
N ALA A 128 -9.11 4.48 27.16
CA ALA A 128 -9.60 3.59 28.19
C ALA A 128 -8.65 3.50 29.40
N LEU A 129 -7.33 3.49 29.16
CA LEU A 129 -6.31 3.42 30.20
C LEU A 129 -6.20 4.73 31.00
N LEU A 130 -6.29 5.87 30.33
CA LEU A 130 -6.19 7.20 30.95
C LEU A 130 -7.46 7.62 31.66
N ALA A 131 -8.62 7.06 31.30
CA ALA A 131 -9.90 7.37 31.95
C ALA A 131 -10.03 6.78 33.36
N ASP A 132 -9.09 5.99 33.83
CA ASP A 132 -9.00 5.35 35.17
C ASP A 132 -10.35 4.77 35.65
N ARG A 133 -11.17 4.27 34.71
CA ARG A 133 -12.43 3.62 35.01
C ARG A 133 -12.16 2.17 35.40
N GLY A 134 -12.03 1.92 36.72
CA GLY A 134 -11.76 0.59 37.23
C GLY A 134 -12.58 -0.51 36.56
N GLY A 135 -11.89 -1.54 36.08
CA GLY A 135 -12.45 -2.68 35.36
C GLY A 135 -12.27 -2.74 33.87
N ARG A 136 -11.73 -1.69 33.20
CA ARG A 136 -11.43 -1.68 31.74
C ARG A 136 -9.96 -1.90 31.40
N ASP A 137 -9.11 -2.14 32.38
CA ASP A 137 -7.66 -2.32 32.14
C ASP A 137 -7.36 -3.45 31.15
N LEU A 138 -8.09 -4.56 31.22
CA LEU A 138 -7.92 -5.69 30.32
C LEU A 138 -8.29 -5.34 28.88
N GLU A 139 -9.37 -4.59 28.69
CA GLU A 139 -9.81 -4.11 27.37
C GLU A 139 -8.79 -3.13 26.79
N ALA A 140 -8.33 -2.17 27.59
CA ALA A 140 -7.31 -1.20 27.22
C ALA A 140 -6.01 -1.90 26.78
N HIS A 141 -5.49 -2.80 27.59
CA HIS A 141 -4.29 -3.57 27.26
C HIS A 141 -4.46 -4.46 26.04
N THR A 142 -5.65 -5.02 25.82
CA THR A 142 -5.96 -5.83 24.64
C THR A 142 -5.95 -4.97 23.38
N SER A 143 -6.56 -3.78 23.43
CA SER A 143 -6.59 -2.84 22.31
C SER A 143 -5.19 -2.32 21.97
N LEU A 144 -4.39 -1.96 22.97
CA LEU A 144 -2.99 -1.57 22.78
C LEU A 144 -2.16 -2.69 22.14
N LYS A 145 -2.33 -3.93 22.62
CA LYS A 145 -1.64 -5.11 22.07
C LYS A 145 -2.02 -5.34 20.61
N ARG A 146 -3.31 -5.31 20.27
CA ARG A 146 -3.81 -5.50 18.90
C ARG A 146 -3.34 -4.37 17.99
N GLY A 147 -3.41 -3.12 18.44
CA GLY A 147 -2.92 -1.97 17.71
C GLY A 147 -1.43 -2.08 17.39
N ALA A 148 -0.59 -2.37 18.40
CA ALA A 148 0.85 -2.56 18.22
C ALA A 148 1.17 -3.70 17.23
N LEU A 149 0.48 -4.83 17.33
CA LEU A 149 0.68 -5.98 16.45
C LEU A 149 0.26 -5.65 15.01
N ASN A 150 -0.91 -5.02 14.83
CA ASN A 150 -1.39 -4.63 13.51
C ASN A 150 -0.47 -3.59 12.85
N LEU A 151 0.04 -2.63 13.62
CA LEU A 151 0.97 -1.63 13.09
C LEU A 151 2.30 -2.27 12.63
N ARG A 152 2.83 -3.22 13.41
CA ARG A 152 4.03 -3.98 13.04
C ARG A 152 3.81 -4.78 11.77
N HIS A 153 2.70 -5.53 11.68
CA HIS A 153 2.38 -6.31 10.48
C HIS A 153 2.18 -5.42 9.25
N ALA A 154 1.49 -4.28 9.40
CA ALA A 154 1.30 -3.33 8.32
C ALA A 154 2.65 -2.77 7.84
N ARG A 155 3.56 -2.44 8.78
CA ARG A 155 4.90 -1.96 8.47
C ARG A 155 5.73 -3.00 7.70
N GLU A 156 5.77 -4.24 8.20
CA GLU A 156 6.49 -5.34 7.57
C GLU A 156 5.95 -5.65 6.16
N ALA A 157 4.62 -5.71 6.02
CA ALA A 157 3.97 -5.96 4.73
C ALA A 157 4.19 -4.81 3.74
N ALA A 158 4.11 -3.55 4.19
CA ALA A 158 4.38 -2.38 3.36
C ALA A 158 5.83 -2.39 2.86
N THR A 159 6.81 -2.69 3.73
CA THR A 159 8.22 -2.78 3.34
C THR A 159 8.47 -3.87 2.30
N ARG A 160 7.86 -5.05 2.50
CA ARG A 160 7.97 -6.15 1.53
C ARG A 160 7.39 -5.73 0.17
N LEU A 161 6.17 -5.17 0.15
CA LEU A 161 5.51 -4.71 -1.07
C LEU A 161 6.29 -3.59 -1.75
N ALA A 162 6.85 -2.65 -0.99
CA ALA A 162 7.72 -1.60 -1.52
C ALA A 162 8.98 -2.19 -2.18
N GLY A 163 9.56 -3.23 -1.59
CA GLY A 163 10.67 -3.99 -2.17
C GLY A 163 10.29 -4.71 -3.46
N GLU A 164 9.14 -5.37 -3.48
CA GLU A 164 8.60 -6.04 -4.68
C GLU A 164 8.37 -5.05 -5.82
N ILE A 165 7.72 -3.89 -5.53
CA ILE A 165 7.49 -2.83 -6.51
C ILE A 165 8.82 -2.24 -6.99
N ALA A 166 9.80 -2.05 -6.10
CA ALA A 166 11.11 -1.50 -6.45
C ALA A 166 11.94 -2.44 -7.34
N ALA A 167 11.72 -3.74 -7.26
CA ALA A 167 12.41 -4.76 -8.05
C ALA A 167 11.85 -4.91 -9.48
N LEU A 168 10.65 -4.39 -9.76
CA LEU A 168 10.02 -4.51 -11.07
C LEU A 168 10.76 -3.70 -12.13
N ARG A 169 10.93 -4.30 -13.30
CA ARG A 169 11.54 -3.67 -14.48
C ARG A 169 10.45 -3.25 -15.47
N PRO A 170 10.72 -2.25 -16.32
CA PRO A 170 9.78 -1.86 -17.37
C PRO A 170 9.36 -3.02 -18.31
N ALA A 171 10.28 -3.98 -18.54
CA ALA A 171 9.99 -5.17 -19.34
C ALA A 171 8.92 -6.06 -18.73
N ASP A 172 8.94 -6.24 -17.40
CA ASP A 172 7.99 -7.07 -16.67
C ASP A 172 6.56 -6.54 -16.79
N LEU A 173 6.41 -5.21 -16.92
CA LEU A 173 5.12 -4.56 -17.11
C LEU A 173 4.54 -4.78 -18.51
N LEU A 174 5.39 -4.93 -19.53
CA LEU A 174 4.94 -5.20 -20.90
C LEU A 174 4.35 -6.60 -21.01
N GLU A 175 4.98 -7.59 -20.39
CA GLU A 175 4.48 -8.96 -20.36
C GLU A 175 3.15 -9.08 -19.59
N ARG A 176 2.95 -8.27 -18.54
CA ARG A 176 1.71 -8.28 -17.73
C ARG A 176 0.52 -7.65 -18.44
N VAL A 177 0.74 -6.69 -19.35
CA VAL A 177 -0.35 -6.06 -20.13
C VAL A 177 -0.97 -7.03 -21.13
N ASP A 178 -0.17 -7.98 -21.65
CA ASP A 178 -0.64 -9.01 -22.59
C ASP A 178 -1.32 -10.20 -21.89
N GLN A 179 -1.23 -10.30 -20.56
CA GLN A 179 -1.98 -11.29 -19.80
C GLN A 179 -3.39 -10.77 -19.54
N PRO A 180 -4.45 -11.43 -20.06
CA PRO A 180 -5.81 -11.08 -19.70
C PRO A 180 -5.94 -11.17 -18.17
N ALA A 181 -6.51 -10.11 -17.57
CA ALA A 181 -6.76 -10.08 -16.13
C ALA A 181 -7.33 -11.44 -15.69
N PRO A 182 -6.78 -12.08 -14.65
CA PRO A 182 -7.36 -13.31 -14.15
C PRO A 182 -8.82 -13.00 -13.88
N ARG A 183 -9.71 -13.68 -14.62
CA ARG A 183 -11.13 -13.64 -14.32
C ARG A 183 -11.22 -14.03 -12.86
N THR A 184 -11.52 -13.08 -12.01
CA THR A 184 -11.89 -13.34 -10.62
C THR A 184 -13.09 -14.28 -10.70
N ALA A 185 -12.81 -15.58 -10.73
CA ALA A 185 -13.80 -16.58 -10.37
C ALA A 185 -14.30 -16.11 -9.00
N GLY A 186 -15.59 -15.77 -8.96
CA GLY A 186 -16.21 -15.10 -7.82
C GLY A 186 -15.65 -15.65 -6.52
N ALA A 187 -14.89 -14.83 -5.83
CA ALA A 187 -14.54 -15.09 -4.45
C ALA A 187 -15.88 -15.05 -3.70
N ALA A 188 -16.51 -16.19 -3.58
CA ALA A 188 -17.55 -16.41 -2.61
C ALA A 188 -16.94 -15.96 -1.27
N LEU A 189 -17.46 -14.87 -0.74
CA LEU A 189 -17.18 -14.47 0.63
C LEU A 189 -17.40 -15.73 1.48
N PRO A 190 -16.44 -16.11 2.35
CA PRO A 190 -16.69 -17.16 3.30
C PRO A 190 -17.92 -16.74 4.13
N THR A 191 -19.03 -17.40 3.88
CA THR A 191 -20.20 -17.33 4.74
C THR A 191 -19.77 -17.91 6.07
N TYR A 192 -19.48 -17.04 7.03
CA TYR A 192 -19.41 -17.43 8.44
C TYR A 192 -20.81 -17.88 8.84
N THR A 193 -21.06 -19.18 8.80
CA THR A 193 -22.16 -19.78 9.55
C THR A 193 -21.80 -19.64 11.03
N VAL A 194 -22.47 -18.72 11.71
CA VAL A 194 -22.54 -18.72 13.15
C VAL A 194 -23.37 -19.97 13.47
N ASP A 195 -22.69 -21.06 13.84
CA ASP A 195 -23.35 -22.20 14.46
C ASP A 195 -23.87 -21.72 15.82
N ASP A 196 -25.19 -21.54 15.87
CA ASP A 196 -25.98 -21.38 17.07
C ASP A 196 -25.84 -22.68 17.91
N GLU A 197 -24.81 -22.77 18.74
CA GLU A 197 -24.75 -23.70 19.85
C GLU A 197 -25.51 -23.09 21.03
N ALA A 198 -26.83 -22.98 20.87
CA ALA A 198 -27.76 -22.87 21.97
C ALA A 198 -28.61 -24.13 21.96
N ASP A 199 -28.22 -25.15 22.70
CA ASP A 199 -29.13 -26.02 23.45
C ASP A 199 -28.36 -27.21 24.05
N ASP A 200 -28.02 -27.13 25.32
CA ASP A 200 -28.20 -28.26 26.24
C ASP A 200 -27.96 -27.81 27.70
N ALA A 201 -28.98 -27.26 28.28
CA ALA A 201 -29.11 -27.14 29.74
C ALA A 201 -30.32 -27.99 30.18
N ARG A 202 -30.07 -29.25 30.51
CA ARG A 202 -30.93 -30.05 31.39
C ARG A 202 -30.13 -30.73 32.47
#